data_9862101bf5eb4be87a4e48ee56cb16d2
#
_entry.id   9862101bf5eb4be87a4e48ee56cb16d2
#
_cell.length_a   1.000
_cell.length_b   1.000
_cell.length_c   1.000
_cell.angle_alpha   90.00
_cell.angle_beta   90.00
_cell.angle_gamma   90.00
#
_symmetry.space_group_name_H-M   'P 1'
#
loop_
_entity.id
_entity.type
_entity.pdbx_description
1 polymer ?
#
loop_
_entity_poly.entity_id
_entity_poly.type
_entity_poly.pdbx_seq_one_letter_code
_entity_poly.pdbx_strand_id
1 'polypeptide(L)'
;ANVTAISINSPINNVYYEHKNEIPVFYGWKIVKNSYSIDEANKQAGMLLYFKSLYNNNVPIDYKIIDCNVSIKTNINHYSEHSLINKLESLGIGRPSTFATIVDVIQERKYVEKKDIEAREIFIKEYSLDNNKIINSREIKKKYGEEKNKLVITNIGIITLEFLINNFDSIFSYNYTELMERELDNIASGTNKEWYSLCNNCDYEIKDISKKIKDIQKCNFKLNEEYDIVFERYGPSLRSVDSDGNVIMSGLDKEYMSKYYKDFFKIINNCIDDIVEKLD
;
A
#
# COMPACT_ATOMS: atom_id res chain seq x y z
N ALA A 1 -8.43 10.71 28.27
CA ALA A 1 -7.27 10.32 29.07
C ALA A 1 -6.35 11.52 29.27
N ASN A 2 -5.76 11.66 30.44
CA ASN A 2 -4.64 12.59 30.62
C ASN A 2 -3.35 11.85 30.24
N VAL A 3 -2.61 12.41 29.28
CA VAL A 3 -1.32 11.90 28.88
C VAL A 3 -0.23 12.76 29.54
N THR A 4 0.65 12.13 30.28
CA THR A 4 1.82 12.79 30.87
C THR A 4 3.05 12.23 30.19
N ALA A 5 3.80 13.06 29.45
CA ALA A 5 5.08 12.72 28.89
C ALA A 5 6.20 13.21 29.81
N ILE A 6 7.15 12.36 30.09
CA ILE A 6 8.33 12.65 30.90
C ILE A 6 9.54 12.48 30.00
N SER A 7 10.30 13.55 29.81
CA SER A 7 11.52 13.54 29.02
C SER A 7 12.74 13.64 29.92
N ILE A 8 13.66 12.72 29.77
CA ILE A 8 14.91 12.66 30.53
C ILE A 8 16.04 12.98 29.56
N ASN A 9 16.79 14.04 29.84
CA ASN A 9 17.96 14.40 29.08
C ASN A 9 19.12 13.45 29.35
N SER A 10 19.73 12.94 28.30
CA SER A 10 21.06 12.35 28.40
C SER A 10 22.12 13.45 28.37
N PRO A 11 23.14 13.40 29.25
CA PRO A 11 24.25 14.35 29.20
C PRO A 11 25.14 14.17 27.98
N ILE A 12 24.93 13.13 27.17
CA ILE A 12 25.71 12.77 25.99
C ILE A 12 24.83 12.92 24.73
N ASN A 13 25.30 13.67 23.77
CA ASN A 13 24.72 13.81 22.41
C ASN A 13 23.29 14.34 22.31
N ASN A 14 22.78 15.08 23.28
CA ASN A 14 21.41 15.61 23.27
C ASN A 14 20.32 14.57 22.98
N VAL A 15 20.52 13.34 23.40
CA VAL A 15 19.53 12.28 23.27
C VAL A 15 18.54 12.39 24.43
N TYR A 16 17.25 12.26 24.10
CA TYR A 16 16.17 12.29 25.09
C TYR A 16 15.56 10.91 25.21
N TYR A 17 15.34 10.47 26.45
CA TYR A 17 14.55 9.31 26.77
C TYR A 17 13.15 9.77 27.15
N GLU A 18 12.12 9.25 26.50
CA GLU A 18 10.74 9.64 26.74
C GLU A 18 9.96 8.48 27.37
N HIS A 19 9.27 8.80 28.47
CA HIS A 19 8.31 7.89 29.09
C HIS A 19 6.92 8.54 29.03
N LYS A 20 5.97 7.85 28.37
CA LYS A 20 4.57 8.29 28.30
C LYS A 20 3.72 7.47 29.27
N ASN A 21 2.99 8.16 30.12
CA ASN A 21 2.03 7.55 31.02
C ASN A 21 0.62 8.10 30.70
N GLU A 22 -0.31 7.20 30.36
CA GLU A 22 -1.70 7.55 30.09
C GLU A 22 -2.58 7.12 31.25
N ILE A 23 -3.17 8.11 31.94
CA ILE A 23 -4.13 7.86 33.02
C ILE A 23 -5.53 8.19 32.48
N PRO A 24 -6.42 7.21 32.34
CA PRO A 24 -7.78 7.49 31.92
C PRO A 24 -8.52 8.29 33.00
N VAL A 25 -9.03 9.46 32.63
CA VAL A 25 -9.86 10.31 33.51
C VAL A 25 -11.30 9.77 33.59
N PHE A 26 -11.74 9.18 32.49
CA PHE A 26 -13.06 8.56 32.38
C PHE A 26 -12.94 7.25 31.62
N TYR A 27 -13.38 6.17 32.23
CA TYR A 27 -13.17 4.80 31.71
C TYR A 27 -14.14 4.42 30.58
N GLY A 28 -15.35 5.05 30.51
CA GLY A 28 -16.33 4.77 29.48
C GLY A 28 -16.61 3.27 29.36
N TRP A 29 -16.63 2.76 28.13
CA TRP A 29 -16.87 1.34 27.84
C TRP A 29 -15.83 0.36 28.39
N LYS A 30 -14.61 0.84 28.76
CA LYS A 30 -13.56 -0.01 29.32
C LYS A 30 -13.94 -0.60 30.69
N ILE A 31 -14.92 0.02 31.39
CA ILE A 31 -15.48 -0.52 32.66
C ILE A 31 -16.14 -1.89 32.41
N VAL A 32 -16.83 -2.03 31.28
CA VAL A 32 -17.57 -3.26 30.97
C VAL A 32 -16.67 -4.45 30.73
N LYS A 33 -15.46 -4.22 30.24
CA LYS A 33 -14.50 -5.29 29.93
C LYS A 33 -13.67 -5.79 31.10
N ASN A 34 -13.84 -5.24 32.31
CA ASN A 34 -13.00 -5.52 33.50
C ASN A 34 -11.48 -5.47 33.19
N SER A 35 -11.08 -4.74 32.14
CA SER A 35 -9.70 -4.69 31.66
C SER A 35 -8.82 -3.72 32.45
N TYR A 36 -9.36 -3.15 33.55
CA TYR A 36 -8.66 -2.21 34.37
C TYR A 36 -8.74 -2.62 35.85
N SER A 37 -7.62 -2.94 36.45
CA SER A 37 -7.54 -3.19 37.89
C SER A 37 -7.28 -1.86 38.59
N ILE A 38 -7.90 -1.67 39.77
CA ILE A 38 -7.67 -0.51 40.65
C ILE A 38 -6.17 -0.48 41.02
N ASP A 39 -5.53 -1.63 41.12
CA ASP A 39 -4.12 -1.76 41.46
C ASP A 39 -3.20 -1.19 40.35
N GLU A 40 -3.54 -1.37 39.09
CA GLU A 40 -2.81 -0.74 37.97
C GLU A 40 -2.94 0.78 37.97
N ALA A 41 -4.13 1.31 38.27
CA ALA A 41 -4.35 2.75 38.40
C ALA A 41 -3.51 3.36 39.53
N ASN A 42 -3.50 2.71 40.69
CA ASN A 42 -2.73 3.14 41.82
C ASN A 42 -1.22 3.09 41.56
N LYS A 43 -0.75 2.05 40.86
CA LYS A 43 0.65 1.91 40.44
C LYS A 43 1.07 3.03 39.47
N GLN A 44 0.23 3.35 38.49
CA GLN A 44 0.50 4.44 37.55
C GLN A 44 0.48 5.81 38.21
N ALA A 45 -0.45 6.05 39.12
CA ALA A 45 -0.49 7.27 39.93
C ALA A 45 0.74 7.42 40.82
N GLY A 46 1.18 6.34 41.49
CA GLY A 46 2.39 6.31 42.28
C GLY A 46 3.64 6.61 41.44
N MET A 47 3.74 6.04 40.24
CA MET A 47 4.85 6.32 39.34
C MET A 47 4.88 7.79 38.89
N LEU A 48 3.73 8.39 38.63
CA LEU A 48 3.66 9.81 38.29
C LEU A 48 4.12 10.72 39.44
N LEU A 49 3.72 10.41 40.65
CA LEU A 49 4.16 11.14 41.85
C LEU A 49 5.68 11.02 42.06
N TYR A 50 6.21 9.83 41.86
CA TYR A 50 7.67 9.60 41.94
C TYR A 50 8.41 10.46 40.90
N PHE A 51 8.02 10.45 39.65
CA PHE A 51 8.67 11.27 38.62
C PHE A 51 8.52 12.77 38.86
N LYS A 52 7.37 13.22 39.36
CA LYS A 52 7.19 14.61 39.79
C LYS A 52 8.17 15.01 40.91
N SER A 53 8.42 14.12 41.86
CA SER A 53 9.38 14.37 42.95
C SER A 53 10.81 14.48 42.44
N LEU A 54 11.20 13.63 41.48
CA LEU A 54 12.52 13.70 40.86
C LEU A 54 12.70 15.02 40.06
N TYR A 55 11.69 15.42 39.30
CA TYR A 55 11.71 16.68 38.57
C TYR A 55 11.85 17.90 39.48
N ASN A 56 11.02 17.98 40.53
CA ASN A 56 11.03 19.11 41.46
C ASN A 56 12.33 19.25 42.23
N ASN A 57 12.99 18.13 42.52
CA ASN A 57 14.24 18.11 43.27
C ASN A 57 15.49 18.09 42.37
N ASN A 58 15.30 18.10 41.05
CA ASN A 58 16.37 18.04 40.05
C ASN A 58 17.39 16.91 40.32
N VAL A 59 16.88 15.74 40.68
CA VAL A 59 17.71 14.57 41.06
C VAL A 59 18.14 13.83 39.81
N PRO A 60 19.44 13.55 39.61
CA PRO A 60 19.89 12.68 38.53
C PRO A 60 19.30 11.27 38.68
N ILE A 61 18.95 10.66 37.57
CA ILE A 61 18.44 9.29 37.56
C ILE A 61 19.57 8.36 37.15
N ASP A 62 19.93 7.46 38.06
CA ASP A 62 20.90 6.41 37.78
C ASP A 62 20.23 5.28 36.98
N TYR A 63 20.92 4.82 35.97
CA TYR A 63 20.46 3.67 35.19
C TYR A 63 21.13 2.38 35.68
N LYS A 64 20.38 1.29 35.60
CA LYS A 64 20.94 -0.05 35.81
C LYS A 64 21.39 -0.66 34.49
N ILE A 65 20.53 -0.57 33.50
CA ILE A 65 20.76 -1.09 32.12
C ILE A 65 20.13 -0.12 31.15
N ILE A 66 20.82 0.15 30.07
CA ILE A 66 20.29 0.83 28.90
C ILE A 66 20.32 -0.16 27.75
N ASP A 67 19.15 -0.56 27.25
CA ASP A 67 19.01 -1.47 26.12
C ASP A 67 18.76 -0.67 24.84
N CYS A 68 19.58 -0.94 23.81
CA CYS A 68 19.41 -0.43 22.48
C CYS A 68 18.81 -1.54 21.60
N ASN A 69 17.51 -1.49 21.41
CA ASN A 69 16.77 -2.46 20.60
C ASN A 69 16.49 -1.88 19.22
N VAL A 70 16.89 -2.60 18.18
CA VAL A 70 16.58 -2.23 16.79
C VAL A 70 15.14 -2.62 16.49
N SER A 71 14.32 -1.65 16.15
CA SER A 71 12.98 -1.88 15.62
C SER A 71 12.94 -1.61 14.11
N ILE A 72 12.38 -2.55 13.38
CA ILE A 72 12.15 -2.39 11.95
C ILE A 72 10.76 -1.84 11.79
N LYS A 73 10.64 -0.68 11.13
CA LYS A 73 9.34 -0.12 10.75
C LYS A 73 9.19 -0.26 9.24
N THR A 74 8.15 -0.92 8.82
CA THR A 74 7.68 -0.86 7.44
C THR A 74 6.90 0.44 7.28
N ASN A 75 7.34 1.32 6.40
CA ASN A 75 6.68 2.62 6.20
C ASN A 75 5.38 2.48 5.40
N ILE A 76 5.27 1.44 4.58
CA ILE A 76 4.14 1.22 3.69
C ILE A 76 3.69 -0.23 3.85
N ASN A 77 2.44 -0.42 4.21
CA ASN A 77 1.80 -1.73 4.25
C ASN A 77 0.87 -1.89 3.04
N HIS A 78 0.66 -3.12 2.59
CA HIS A 78 -0.34 -3.42 1.59
C HIS A 78 -1.74 -3.10 2.12
N TYR A 79 -2.65 -2.76 1.24
CA TYR A 79 -4.02 -2.50 1.63
C TYR A 79 -4.75 -3.80 2.02
N SER A 80 -5.56 -3.73 3.06
CA SER A 80 -6.69 -4.65 3.26
C SER A 80 -7.92 -4.05 2.58
N GLU A 81 -8.97 -4.85 2.37
CA GLU A 81 -10.25 -4.36 1.82
C GLU A 81 -10.75 -3.12 2.57
N HIS A 82 -10.76 -3.20 3.90
CA HIS A 82 -11.17 -2.06 4.75
C HIS A 82 -10.28 -0.83 4.57
N SER A 83 -8.95 -1.00 4.57
CA SER A 83 -8.04 0.14 4.44
C SER A 83 -8.06 0.74 3.03
N LEU A 84 -8.36 -0.06 2.00
CA LEU A 84 -8.58 0.42 0.65
C LEU A 84 -9.84 1.26 0.57
N ILE A 85 -10.96 0.80 1.16
CA ILE A 85 -12.21 1.57 1.23
C ILE A 85 -11.98 2.92 1.91
N ASN A 86 -11.32 2.94 3.07
CA ASN A 86 -10.99 4.19 3.76
C ASN A 86 -10.13 5.12 2.89
N LYS A 87 -9.23 4.56 2.09
CA LYS A 87 -8.41 5.34 1.17
C LYS A 87 -9.23 5.93 0.02
N LEU A 88 -10.12 5.14 -0.58
CA LEU A 88 -11.04 5.60 -1.63
C LEU A 88 -11.93 6.74 -1.11
N GLU A 89 -12.52 6.57 0.08
CA GLU A 89 -13.32 7.61 0.75
C GLU A 89 -12.51 8.89 0.97
N SER A 90 -11.29 8.76 1.48
CA SER A 90 -10.40 9.93 1.72
C SER A 90 -10.00 10.67 0.45
N LEU A 91 -10.05 9.99 -0.71
CA LEU A 91 -9.75 10.55 -2.03
C LEU A 91 -11.02 11.03 -2.77
N GLY A 92 -12.21 10.87 -2.18
CA GLY A 92 -13.49 11.21 -2.83
C GLY A 92 -13.82 10.32 -4.03
N ILE A 93 -13.26 9.12 -4.09
CA ILE A 93 -13.45 8.16 -5.20
C ILE A 93 -14.52 7.15 -4.83
N GLY A 94 -15.64 7.16 -5.53
CA GLY A 94 -16.79 6.29 -5.25
C GLY A 94 -17.70 6.81 -4.12
N ARG A 95 -18.64 5.98 -3.72
CA ARG A 95 -19.66 6.28 -2.69
C ARG A 95 -19.84 5.07 -1.78
N PRO A 96 -20.41 5.24 -0.58
CA PRO A 96 -20.63 4.11 0.34
C PRO A 96 -21.35 2.92 -0.30
N SER A 97 -22.27 3.18 -1.22
CA SER A 97 -22.99 2.13 -1.97
C SER A 97 -22.15 1.40 -3.01
N THR A 98 -21.03 1.95 -3.46
CA THR A 98 -20.20 1.38 -4.53
C THR A 98 -18.87 0.83 -4.04
N PHE A 99 -18.40 1.17 -2.83
CA PHE A 99 -17.08 0.73 -2.35
C PHE A 99 -16.91 -0.79 -2.35
N ALA A 100 -17.91 -1.53 -1.84
CA ALA A 100 -17.85 -2.98 -1.82
C ALA A 100 -17.75 -3.55 -3.24
N THR A 101 -18.59 -3.06 -4.15
CA THR A 101 -18.58 -3.49 -5.56
C THR A 101 -17.26 -3.20 -6.25
N ILE A 102 -16.61 -2.05 -5.99
CA ILE A 102 -15.29 -1.73 -6.55
C ILE A 102 -14.25 -2.75 -6.09
N VAL A 103 -14.23 -3.04 -4.78
CA VAL A 103 -13.28 -4.00 -4.20
C VAL A 103 -13.53 -5.42 -4.72
N ASP A 104 -14.77 -5.82 -4.90
CA ASP A 104 -15.13 -7.14 -5.44
C ASP A 104 -14.73 -7.24 -6.92
N VAL A 105 -15.04 -6.24 -7.75
CA VAL A 105 -14.74 -6.25 -9.19
C VAL A 105 -13.24 -6.34 -9.47
N ILE A 106 -12.39 -5.64 -8.72
CA ILE A 106 -10.94 -5.73 -8.95
C ILE A 106 -10.37 -7.11 -8.59
N GLN A 107 -11.01 -7.82 -7.64
CA GLN A 107 -10.65 -9.20 -7.28
C GLN A 107 -11.23 -10.22 -8.30
N GLU A 108 -12.49 -10.08 -8.72
CA GLU A 108 -13.11 -10.93 -9.74
C GLU A 108 -12.36 -10.88 -11.06
N ARG A 109 -11.92 -9.68 -11.46
CA ARG A 109 -11.11 -9.47 -12.68
C ARG A 109 -9.65 -9.88 -12.50
N LYS A 110 -9.28 -10.34 -11.29
CA LYS A 110 -7.92 -10.76 -10.93
C LYS A 110 -6.87 -9.66 -11.12
N TYR A 111 -7.24 -8.41 -11.01
CA TYR A 111 -6.27 -7.31 -10.98
C TYR A 111 -5.51 -7.29 -9.65
N VAL A 112 -6.19 -7.70 -8.58
CA VAL A 112 -5.59 -7.93 -7.26
C VAL A 112 -6.04 -9.27 -6.72
N GLU A 113 -5.23 -9.87 -5.86
CA GLU A 113 -5.58 -11.08 -5.13
C GLU A 113 -5.37 -10.86 -3.63
N LYS A 114 -6.21 -11.50 -2.82
CA LYS A 114 -6.10 -11.47 -1.36
C LYS A 114 -5.20 -12.59 -0.91
N LYS A 115 -4.08 -12.24 -0.29
CA LYS A 115 -3.10 -13.21 0.23
C LYS A 115 -2.37 -12.73 1.46
N ASP A 116 -1.76 -13.68 2.15
CA ASP A 116 -0.84 -13.42 3.23
C ASP A 116 0.57 -13.22 2.67
N ILE A 117 1.30 -12.28 3.27
CA ILE A 117 2.68 -11.98 2.92
C ILE A 117 3.56 -12.55 4.01
N GLU A 118 4.48 -13.39 3.63
CA GLU A 118 5.40 -14.03 4.55
C GLU A 118 6.41 -13.05 5.14
N ALA A 119 6.73 -13.26 6.41
CA ALA A 119 7.77 -12.49 7.08
C ALA A 119 9.13 -12.74 6.45
N ARG A 120 9.92 -11.69 6.31
CA ARG A 120 11.34 -11.77 5.99
C ARG A 120 12.16 -11.84 7.28
N GLU A 121 13.24 -12.60 7.25
CA GLU A 121 14.13 -12.75 8.39
C GLU A 121 15.41 -11.94 8.15
N ILE A 122 15.79 -11.16 9.16
CA ILE A 122 17.07 -10.44 9.17
C ILE A 122 17.82 -10.66 10.47
N PHE A 123 19.11 -10.60 10.40
CA PHE A 123 19.98 -10.58 11.57
C PHE A 123 20.25 -9.13 11.96
N ILE A 124 20.01 -8.80 13.22
CA ILE A 124 20.25 -7.48 13.78
C ILE A 124 21.10 -7.61 15.04
N LYS A 125 21.91 -6.59 15.31
CA LYS A 125 22.67 -6.50 16.55
C LYS A 125 21.93 -5.61 17.54
N GLU A 126 21.67 -6.12 18.73
CA GLU A 126 21.19 -5.36 19.88
C GLU A 126 22.34 -5.12 20.84
N TYR A 127 22.30 -4.01 21.52
CA TYR A 127 23.32 -3.61 22.47
C TYR A 127 22.68 -3.33 23.81
N SER A 128 23.38 -3.68 24.89
CA SER A 128 23.02 -3.29 26.24
C SER A 128 24.24 -2.69 26.98
N LEU A 129 24.00 -1.62 27.66
CA LEU A 129 24.99 -0.95 28.51
C LEU A 129 24.60 -1.16 29.96
N ASP A 130 25.45 -1.78 30.75
CA ASP A 130 25.27 -1.92 32.21
C ASP A 130 25.82 -0.71 32.98
N ASN A 131 25.54 -0.68 34.27
CA ASN A 131 26.03 0.39 35.17
C ASN A 131 27.57 0.37 35.36
N ASN A 132 28.24 -0.73 34.99
CA ASN A 132 29.70 -0.85 34.95
C ASN A 132 30.31 -0.30 33.67
N LYS A 133 29.51 0.30 32.80
CA LYS A 133 29.90 0.83 31.48
C LYS A 133 30.39 -0.25 30.50
N ILE A 134 30.00 -1.49 30.71
CA ILE A 134 30.29 -2.59 29.82
C ILE A 134 29.21 -2.65 28.72
N ILE A 135 29.64 -2.60 27.47
CA ILE A 135 28.74 -2.75 26.30
C ILE A 135 28.73 -4.21 25.91
N ASN A 136 27.57 -4.82 26.05
CA ASN A 136 27.29 -6.17 25.59
C ASN A 136 26.59 -6.09 24.22
N SER A 137 26.94 -6.95 23.29
CA SER A 137 26.22 -7.06 22.00
C SER A 137 25.75 -8.48 21.78
N ARG A 138 24.55 -8.62 21.24
CA ARG A 138 24.02 -9.91 20.81
C ARG A 138 23.45 -9.80 19.41
N GLU A 139 23.66 -10.82 18.62
CA GLU A 139 23.02 -10.95 17.32
C GLU A 139 21.73 -11.76 17.48
N ILE A 140 20.64 -11.21 17.01
CA ILE A 140 19.33 -11.84 17.07
C ILE A 140 18.67 -11.86 15.68
N LYS A 141 17.91 -12.90 15.44
CA LYS A 141 17.14 -13.07 14.21
C LYS A 141 15.75 -12.50 14.46
N LYS A 142 15.38 -11.47 13.72
CA LYS A 142 14.02 -10.88 13.77
C LYS A 142 13.27 -11.12 12.48
N LYS A 143 11.98 -11.40 12.62
CA LYS A 143 11.02 -11.46 11.51
C LYS A 143 10.34 -10.12 11.34
N TYR A 144 10.14 -9.70 10.11
CA TYR A 144 9.46 -8.44 9.78
C TYR A 144 8.65 -8.55 8.49
N GLY A 145 7.66 -7.66 8.32
CA GLY A 145 6.89 -7.54 7.10
C GLY A 145 5.86 -8.66 6.89
N GLU A 146 5.54 -9.44 7.95
CA GLU A 146 4.39 -10.36 7.90
C GLU A 146 3.10 -9.54 7.84
N GLU A 147 2.29 -9.83 6.83
CA GLU A 147 1.00 -9.19 6.68
C GLU A 147 -0.06 -10.25 6.34
N LYS A 148 -1.27 -10.13 6.90
CA LYS A 148 -2.36 -11.08 6.69
C LYS A 148 -3.52 -10.42 5.95
N ASN A 149 -4.17 -11.20 5.08
CA ASN A 149 -5.37 -10.79 4.35
C ASN A 149 -5.17 -9.48 3.58
N LYS A 150 -4.09 -9.36 2.81
CA LYS A 150 -3.75 -8.16 2.05
C LYS A 150 -4.09 -8.30 0.57
N LEU A 151 -4.51 -7.18 -0.01
CA LEU A 151 -4.70 -7.07 -1.45
C LEU A 151 -3.35 -6.81 -2.11
N VAL A 152 -2.94 -7.74 -2.95
CA VAL A 152 -1.67 -7.67 -3.68
C VAL A 152 -1.98 -7.61 -5.16
N ILE A 153 -1.40 -6.64 -5.85
CA ILE A 153 -1.57 -6.51 -7.29
C ILE A 153 -1.00 -7.73 -8.01
N THR A 154 -1.72 -8.22 -9.02
CA THR A 154 -1.28 -9.32 -9.86
C THR A 154 -0.55 -8.78 -11.10
N ASN A 155 0.11 -9.66 -11.84
CA ASN A 155 0.75 -9.27 -13.09
C ASN A 155 -0.26 -8.73 -14.12
N ILE A 156 -1.47 -9.31 -14.18
CA ILE A 156 -2.55 -8.79 -15.03
C ILE A 156 -2.94 -7.38 -14.56
N GLY A 157 -3.00 -7.16 -13.25
CA GLY A 157 -3.27 -5.85 -12.68
C GLY A 157 -2.22 -4.81 -13.06
N ILE A 158 -0.93 -5.17 -12.99
CA ILE A 158 0.17 -4.29 -13.38
C ILE A 158 0.07 -3.90 -14.85
N ILE A 159 -0.05 -4.89 -15.76
CA ILE A 159 -0.17 -4.65 -17.21
C ILE A 159 -1.38 -3.76 -17.51
N THR A 160 -2.53 -4.05 -16.88
CA THR A 160 -3.74 -3.24 -17.07
C THR A 160 -3.52 -1.81 -16.59
N LEU A 161 -2.91 -1.63 -15.42
CA LEU A 161 -2.63 -0.32 -14.86
C LEU A 161 -1.68 0.49 -15.76
N GLU A 162 -0.59 -0.11 -16.23
CA GLU A 162 0.36 0.52 -17.14
C GLU A 162 -0.31 0.93 -18.46
N PHE A 163 -1.13 0.05 -19.02
CA PHE A 163 -1.89 0.38 -20.23
C PHE A 163 -2.83 1.57 -20.02
N LEU A 164 -3.55 1.61 -18.89
CA LEU A 164 -4.47 2.69 -18.56
C LEU A 164 -3.73 4.02 -18.32
N ILE A 165 -2.62 4.00 -17.57
CA ILE A 165 -1.83 5.21 -17.31
C ILE A 165 -1.23 5.74 -18.62
N ASN A 166 -0.65 4.88 -19.44
CA ASN A 166 0.02 5.32 -20.66
C ASN A 166 -0.93 5.86 -21.73
N ASN A 167 -2.18 5.37 -21.77
CA ASN A 167 -3.12 5.73 -22.83
C ASN A 167 -4.31 6.59 -22.38
N PHE A 168 -4.62 6.60 -21.07
CA PHE A 168 -5.84 7.18 -20.52
C PHE A 168 -5.58 8.00 -19.24
N ASP A 169 -4.36 8.47 -19.02
CA ASP A 169 -3.96 9.17 -17.80
C ASP A 169 -4.93 10.29 -17.40
N SER A 170 -5.43 11.05 -18.37
CA SER A 170 -6.35 12.16 -18.13
C SER A 170 -7.66 11.73 -17.43
N ILE A 171 -8.22 10.56 -17.77
CA ILE A 171 -9.49 10.06 -17.20
C ILE A 171 -9.30 9.03 -16.09
N PHE A 172 -8.10 8.44 -15.93
CA PHE A 172 -7.79 7.49 -14.85
C PHE A 172 -6.99 8.10 -13.70
N SER A 173 -6.92 9.43 -13.63
CA SER A 173 -6.32 10.13 -12.49
C SER A 173 -7.27 10.18 -11.30
N TYR A 174 -6.74 10.20 -10.07
CA TYR A 174 -7.53 10.37 -8.85
C TYR A 174 -8.34 11.67 -8.87
N ASN A 175 -7.73 12.74 -9.35
CA ASN A 175 -8.36 14.06 -9.43
C ASN A 175 -9.56 14.07 -10.38
N TYR A 176 -9.46 13.38 -11.52
CA TYR A 176 -10.57 13.30 -12.47
C TYR A 176 -11.79 12.63 -11.84
N THR A 177 -11.59 11.51 -11.18
CA THR A 177 -12.69 10.77 -10.54
C THR A 177 -13.31 11.59 -9.41
N GLU A 178 -12.51 12.24 -8.57
CA GLU A 178 -12.99 13.12 -7.50
C GLU A 178 -13.82 14.29 -8.07
N LEU A 179 -13.31 14.96 -9.11
CA LEU A 179 -14.01 16.06 -9.78
C LEU A 179 -15.32 15.60 -10.38
N MET A 180 -15.34 14.46 -11.07
CA MET A 180 -16.53 13.88 -11.66
C MET A 180 -17.61 13.60 -10.60
N GLU A 181 -17.23 12.96 -9.50
CA GLU A 181 -18.12 12.67 -8.38
C GLU A 181 -18.70 13.95 -7.76
N ARG A 182 -17.88 14.98 -7.61
CA ARG A 182 -18.31 16.29 -7.09
C ARG A 182 -19.29 17.00 -8.04
N GLU A 183 -19.05 16.96 -9.34
CA GLU A 183 -19.97 17.53 -10.33
C GLU A 183 -21.29 16.78 -10.36
N LEU A 184 -21.28 15.46 -10.21
CA LEU A 184 -22.50 14.66 -10.06
C LEU A 184 -23.30 15.04 -8.81
N ASP A 185 -22.63 15.30 -7.68
CA ASP A 185 -23.29 15.79 -6.46
C ASP A 185 -23.90 17.18 -6.66
N ASN A 186 -23.20 18.08 -7.37
CA ASN A 186 -23.74 19.41 -7.71
C ASN A 186 -25.00 19.32 -8.58
N ILE A 187 -25.05 18.36 -9.51
CA ILE A 187 -26.24 18.10 -10.31
C ILE A 187 -27.35 17.52 -9.45
N ALA A 188 -27.05 16.55 -8.60
CA ALA A 188 -28.03 15.89 -7.73
C ALA A 188 -28.65 16.87 -6.70
N SER A 189 -27.86 17.81 -6.19
CA SER A 189 -28.35 18.87 -5.29
C SER A 189 -29.09 20.00 -6.00
N GLY A 190 -29.11 20.02 -7.34
CA GLY A 190 -29.74 21.10 -8.13
C GLY A 190 -28.91 22.38 -8.21
N THR A 191 -27.67 22.38 -7.70
CA THR A 191 -26.75 23.52 -7.78
C THR A 191 -26.29 23.74 -9.23
N ASN A 192 -26.02 22.67 -9.98
CA ASN A 192 -25.77 22.71 -11.41
C ASN A 192 -26.95 22.08 -12.16
N LYS A 193 -27.53 22.83 -13.09
CA LYS A 193 -28.70 22.37 -13.89
C LYS A 193 -28.29 21.84 -15.26
N GLU A 194 -27.05 22.01 -15.65
CA GLU A 194 -26.52 21.65 -16.97
C GLU A 194 -25.86 20.26 -16.98
N TRP A 195 -26.60 19.25 -16.52
CA TRP A 195 -26.11 17.86 -16.50
C TRP A 195 -25.56 17.38 -17.84
N TYR A 196 -26.12 17.86 -18.95
CA TYR A 196 -25.70 17.49 -20.31
C TYR A 196 -24.29 18.00 -20.66
N SER A 197 -23.85 19.10 -20.04
CA SER A 197 -22.51 19.63 -20.30
C SER A 197 -21.42 18.67 -19.78
N LEU A 198 -21.66 18.06 -18.62
CA LEU A 198 -20.77 17.04 -18.05
C LEU A 198 -20.67 15.82 -18.97
N CYS A 199 -21.81 15.32 -19.46
CA CYS A 199 -21.85 14.19 -20.39
C CYS A 199 -21.15 14.50 -21.71
N ASN A 200 -21.37 15.70 -22.28
CA ASN A 200 -20.74 16.13 -23.53
C ASN A 200 -19.22 16.25 -23.39
N ASN A 201 -18.73 16.80 -22.27
CA ASN A 201 -17.29 16.90 -22.03
C ASN A 201 -16.65 15.51 -21.93
N CYS A 202 -17.26 14.60 -21.16
CA CYS A 202 -16.80 13.23 -21.01
C CYS A 202 -16.78 12.49 -22.37
N ASP A 203 -17.85 12.62 -23.18
CA ASP A 203 -17.92 12.03 -24.51
C ASP A 203 -16.84 12.59 -25.45
N TYR A 204 -16.59 13.89 -25.39
CA TYR A 204 -15.52 14.52 -26.18
C TYR A 204 -14.14 13.98 -25.81
N GLU A 205 -13.83 13.92 -24.50
CA GLU A 205 -12.55 13.40 -23.99
C GLU A 205 -12.34 11.94 -24.41
N ILE A 206 -13.36 11.09 -24.23
CA ILE A 206 -13.30 9.68 -24.62
C ILE A 206 -13.08 9.52 -26.13
N LYS A 207 -13.76 10.33 -26.94
CA LYS A 207 -13.59 10.30 -28.41
C LYS A 207 -12.19 10.75 -28.83
N ASP A 208 -11.63 11.78 -28.20
CA ASP A 208 -10.28 12.25 -28.51
C ASP A 208 -9.23 11.19 -28.17
N ILE A 209 -9.32 10.61 -26.97
CA ILE A 209 -8.43 9.52 -26.55
C ILE A 209 -8.57 8.29 -27.47
N SER A 210 -9.82 7.94 -27.81
CA SER A 210 -10.08 6.79 -28.71
C SER A 210 -9.48 6.95 -30.11
N LYS A 211 -9.39 8.19 -30.61
CA LYS A 211 -8.68 8.48 -31.87
C LYS A 211 -7.18 8.22 -31.74
N LYS A 212 -6.57 8.70 -30.65
CA LYS A 212 -5.14 8.51 -30.38
C LYS A 212 -4.77 7.02 -30.24
N ILE A 213 -5.65 6.22 -29.61
CA ILE A 213 -5.41 4.78 -29.42
C ILE A 213 -5.53 3.99 -30.72
N LYS A 214 -6.38 4.40 -31.66
CA LYS A 214 -6.48 3.74 -32.99
C LYS A 214 -5.16 3.78 -33.75
N ASP A 215 -4.33 4.78 -33.50
CA ASP A 215 -3.03 4.95 -34.12
C ASP A 215 -1.91 4.24 -33.35
N ILE A 216 -2.17 3.77 -32.12
CA ILE A 216 -1.23 2.94 -31.37
C ILE A 216 -1.28 1.54 -31.96
N GLN A 217 -0.19 1.13 -32.59
CA GLN A 217 -0.02 -0.27 -33.03
C GLN A 217 -0.33 -1.19 -31.85
N LYS A 218 -1.16 -2.21 -32.08
CA LYS A 218 -1.44 -3.26 -31.10
C LYS A 218 -0.12 -3.67 -30.47
N CYS A 219 -0.03 -3.65 -29.14
CA CYS A 219 1.19 -4.06 -28.41
C CYS A 219 1.54 -5.47 -28.83
N ASN A 220 2.50 -5.60 -29.73
CA ASN A 220 3.01 -6.88 -30.19
C ASN A 220 4.29 -7.14 -29.39
N PHE A 221 4.31 -8.21 -28.63
CA PHE A 221 5.55 -8.66 -27.98
C PHE A 221 6.28 -9.61 -28.95
N LYS A 222 7.45 -9.20 -29.42
CA LYS A 222 8.26 -10.02 -30.28
C LYS A 222 8.84 -11.18 -29.47
N LEU A 223 8.41 -12.39 -29.76
CA LEU A 223 8.89 -13.60 -29.10
C LEU A 223 10.23 -14.06 -29.68
N ASN A 224 10.32 -14.06 -31.01
CA ASN A 224 11.52 -14.35 -31.81
C ASN A 224 11.38 -13.74 -33.20
N GLU A 225 12.21 -14.14 -34.17
CA GLU A 225 12.15 -13.61 -35.53
C GLU A 225 10.90 -14.03 -36.32
N GLU A 226 10.26 -15.14 -35.92
CA GLU A 226 9.10 -15.74 -36.63
C GLU A 226 7.76 -15.47 -35.92
N TYR A 227 7.77 -15.23 -34.60
CA TYR A 227 6.55 -15.18 -33.78
C TYR A 227 6.46 -13.92 -32.93
N ASP A 228 5.26 -13.30 -32.98
CA ASP A 228 4.86 -12.21 -32.12
C ASP A 228 3.67 -12.65 -31.24
N ILE A 229 3.58 -12.18 -30.00
CA ILE A 229 2.38 -12.29 -29.19
C ILE A 229 1.55 -11.03 -29.38
N VAL A 230 0.30 -11.20 -29.78
CA VAL A 230 -0.67 -10.13 -30.00
C VAL A 230 -1.81 -10.31 -29.02
N PHE A 231 -2.18 -9.25 -28.32
CA PHE A 231 -3.33 -9.27 -27.44
C PHE A 231 -4.60 -8.91 -28.22
N GLU A 232 -5.53 -9.84 -28.27
CA GLU A 232 -6.82 -9.70 -28.93
C GLU A 232 -7.97 -9.68 -27.92
N ARG A 233 -9.19 -9.44 -28.41
CA ARG A 233 -10.41 -9.35 -27.59
C ARG A 233 -10.63 -10.57 -26.68
N TYR A 234 -10.18 -11.73 -27.08
CA TYR A 234 -10.39 -13.00 -26.38
C TYR A 234 -9.15 -13.53 -25.64
N GLY A 235 -8.05 -12.77 -25.64
CA GLY A 235 -6.81 -13.12 -25.00
C GLY A 235 -5.59 -13.03 -25.90
N PRO A 236 -4.42 -13.42 -25.40
CA PRO A 236 -3.20 -13.42 -26.19
C PRO A 236 -3.25 -14.49 -27.28
N SER A 237 -2.81 -14.11 -28.47
CA SER A 237 -2.69 -14.98 -29.64
C SER A 237 -1.27 -14.93 -30.18
N LEU A 238 -0.79 -16.04 -30.72
CA LEU A 238 0.50 -16.11 -31.40
C LEU A 238 0.29 -15.70 -32.86
N ARG A 239 1.05 -14.71 -33.29
CA ARG A 239 1.08 -14.24 -34.67
C ARG A 239 2.36 -14.72 -35.36
N SER A 240 2.25 -15.34 -36.51
CA SER A 240 3.36 -15.62 -37.41
C SER A 240 3.05 -15.16 -38.82
N VAL A 241 4.07 -15.05 -39.65
CA VAL A 241 3.92 -14.72 -41.07
C VAL A 241 4.48 -15.90 -41.87
N ASP A 242 3.70 -16.48 -42.75
CA ASP A 242 4.14 -17.57 -43.62
C ASP A 242 5.08 -17.09 -44.76
N SER A 243 5.62 -18.04 -45.50
CA SER A 243 6.52 -17.75 -46.62
C SER A 243 5.86 -16.92 -47.76
N ASP A 244 4.54 -16.89 -47.80
CA ASP A 244 3.74 -16.16 -48.79
C ASP A 244 3.29 -14.78 -48.30
N GLY A 245 3.71 -14.40 -47.04
CA GLY A 245 3.38 -13.11 -46.43
C GLY A 245 2.02 -13.06 -45.76
N ASN A 246 1.30 -14.19 -45.62
CA ASN A 246 0.01 -14.22 -44.93
C ASN A 246 0.22 -14.30 -43.41
N VAL A 247 -0.63 -13.58 -42.68
CA VAL A 247 -0.60 -13.58 -41.20
C VAL A 247 -1.40 -14.79 -40.70
N ILE A 248 -0.73 -15.66 -39.96
CA ILE A 248 -1.33 -16.79 -39.26
C ILE A 248 -1.50 -16.40 -37.79
N MET A 249 -2.74 -16.54 -37.29
CA MET A 249 -3.08 -16.30 -35.89
C MET A 249 -3.46 -17.62 -35.22
N SER A 250 -2.75 -17.99 -34.17
CA SER A 250 -3.02 -19.18 -33.38
C SER A 250 -3.38 -18.78 -31.94
N GLY A 251 -4.55 -19.23 -31.46
CA GLY A 251 -4.90 -19.07 -30.06
C GLY A 251 -3.91 -19.86 -29.19
N LEU A 252 -3.45 -19.25 -28.10
CA LEU A 252 -2.62 -19.96 -27.13
C LEU A 252 -3.51 -20.87 -26.28
N ASP A 253 -3.21 -22.18 -26.28
CA ASP A 253 -3.92 -23.15 -25.45
C ASP A 253 -3.75 -22.80 -23.97
N LYS A 254 -4.85 -22.98 -23.20
CA LYS A 254 -4.86 -22.72 -21.74
C LYS A 254 -3.83 -23.56 -20.99
N GLU A 255 -3.56 -24.78 -21.44
CA GLU A 255 -2.56 -25.65 -20.84
C GLU A 255 -1.14 -25.15 -21.13
N TYR A 256 -0.91 -24.66 -22.33
CA TYR A 256 0.33 -24.02 -22.75
C TYR A 256 0.60 -22.75 -21.96
N MET A 257 -0.43 -21.90 -21.82
CA MET A 257 -0.37 -20.69 -21.02
C MET A 257 -0.02 -20.95 -19.57
N SER A 258 -0.60 -21.98 -18.95
CA SER A 258 -0.29 -22.32 -17.55
C SER A 258 1.14 -22.81 -17.34
N LYS A 259 1.72 -23.51 -18.32
CA LYS A 259 3.06 -24.10 -18.28
C LYS A 259 4.14 -23.05 -18.51
N TYR A 260 3.93 -22.13 -19.45
CA TYR A 260 4.91 -21.09 -19.82
C TYR A 260 4.62 -19.72 -19.20
N TYR A 261 3.54 -19.61 -18.41
CA TYR A 261 3.16 -18.39 -17.75
C TYR A 261 4.28 -17.81 -16.86
N LYS A 262 5.06 -18.68 -16.21
CA LYS A 262 6.22 -18.28 -15.41
C LYS A 262 7.38 -17.73 -16.24
N ASP A 263 7.62 -18.31 -17.42
CA ASP A 263 8.69 -17.88 -18.31
C ASP A 263 8.30 -16.62 -19.08
N PHE A 264 7.04 -16.50 -19.45
CA PHE A 264 6.47 -15.30 -20.06
C PHE A 264 6.57 -14.09 -19.13
N PHE A 265 6.25 -14.27 -17.85
CA PHE A 265 6.42 -13.21 -16.85
C PHE A 265 7.87 -12.92 -16.50
N LYS A 266 8.77 -13.87 -16.65
CA LYS A 266 10.20 -13.61 -16.49
C LYS A 266 10.74 -12.71 -17.59
N ILE A 267 10.21 -12.85 -18.81
CA ILE A 267 10.53 -11.98 -19.94
C ILE A 267 9.95 -10.57 -19.73
N ILE A 268 8.71 -10.48 -19.27
CA ILE A 268 8.07 -9.18 -18.93
C ILE A 268 8.79 -8.51 -17.76
N ASN A 269 9.12 -9.24 -16.70
CA ASN A 269 9.85 -8.68 -15.56
C ASN A 269 11.25 -8.18 -15.96
N ASN A 270 11.95 -8.88 -16.83
CA ASN A 270 13.22 -8.38 -17.36
C ASN A 270 13.06 -7.11 -18.20
N CYS A 271 11.95 -6.98 -18.94
CA CYS A 271 11.62 -5.73 -19.65
C CYS A 271 11.22 -4.60 -18.68
N ILE A 272 10.59 -4.92 -17.56
CA ILE A 272 10.23 -3.94 -16.51
C ILE A 272 11.49 -3.45 -15.80
N ASP A 273 12.42 -4.35 -15.47
CA ASP A 273 13.71 -3.99 -14.86
C ASP A 273 14.53 -3.07 -15.79
N ASP A 274 14.54 -3.34 -17.10
CA ASP A 274 15.14 -2.48 -18.12
C ASP A 274 14.47 -1.10 -18.26
N ILE A 275 13.17 -1.00 -17.95
CA ILE A 275 12.43 0.26 -17.96
C ILE A 275 12.70 1.05 -16.68
N VAL A 276 12.77 0.38 -15.53
CA VAL A 276 13.07 1.00 -14.24
C VAL A 276 14.50 1.56 -14.22
N GLU A 277 15.50 0.83 -14.75
CA GLU A 277 16.88 1.34 -14.89
C GLU A 277 17.01 2.57 -15.83
N LYS A 278 16.04 2.80 -16.70
CA LYS A 278 16.04 3.97 -17.60
C LYS A 278 15.30 5.18 -17.04
N LEU A 279 14.66 5.04 -15.88
CA LEU A 279 13.90 6.10 -15.20
C LEU A 279 14.66 6.68 -13.99
N ASP A 280 15.79 6.10 -13.58
CA ASP A 280 16.80 6.66 -12.68
C ASP A 280 17.90 7.39 -13.48
#